data_2d3c8b4252b5ca7fdf8d4bb6305677f5
#
_entry.id   2d3c8b4252b5ca7fdf8d4bb6305677f5
#
_cell.length_a   1.000
_cell.length_b   1.000
_cell.length_c   1.000
_cell.angle_alpha   90.00
_cell.angle_beta   90.00
_cell.angle_gamma   90.00
#
_symmetry.space_group_name_H-M   'P 1'
#
loop_
_entity.id
_entity.type
_entity.pdbx_description
1 polymer ?
#
loop_
_entity_poly.entity_id
_entity_poly.type
_entity_poly.pdbx_seq_one_letter_code
_entity_poly.pdbx_strand_id
1 'polypeptide(L)'
;MHILYIALDPLKYPRIKKLARTFQKHENIDFDVMIPKFRVVYRGGRIGRFLMAIINYLTALLQIFFSRADLFMVANCPDILVFPLALRRRRYVFEYRSPWAIEVEDEFGSGPWVRITAFIERFALQHAWIITLTTGKLLVRVKRYGKPVFVFPNYPSKAFGTASVSSDEFKESLGYSKDSRIVLFVGKLTRVEGANMLPKIVEEVLDKADVFFWIVGSGPLYPMLEEFAKRFSDNVRLFGWQPHEKIPNFISAADVCIAPRHRSIFSDFYNEEGVTKISEYMYFGKPIIACGVAESREYLLVDEEKMAEGILKALNGQVHPSRRRTWEDFSEKRISEMLSLIQSGKI
;
A
#
# COMPACT_ATOMS: atom_id res chain seq x y z
N MET A 1 11.34 -15.84 -21.71
CA MET A 1 10.73 -14.49 -21.92
C MET A 1 11.31 -13.54 -20.88
N HIS A 2 11.97 -12.48 -21.34
CA HIS A 2 12.54 -11.46 -20.45
C HIS A 2 11.49 -10.36 -20.18
N ILE A 3 11.15 -10.16 -18.90
CA ILE A 3 10.21 -9.13 -18.43
C ILE A 3 11.01 -8.07 -17.68
N LEU A 4 10.93 -6.81 -18.12
CA LEU A 4 11.55 -5.69 -17.42
C LEU A 4 10.51 -4.87 -16.67
N TYR A 5 10.59 -4.90 -15.33
CA TYR A 5 9.74 -4.08 -14.48
C TYR A 5 10.33 -2.68 -14.29
N ILE A 6 9.53 -1.67 -14.55
CA ILE A 6 9.93 -0.25 -14.54
C ILE A 6 9.18 0.48 -13.42
N ALA A 7 9.95 1.04 -12.47
CA ALA A 7 9.47 1.96 -11.45
C ALA A 7 10.60 2.89 -11.01
N LEU A 8 10.28 4.12 -10.57
CA LEU A 8 11.32 5.08 -10.17
C LEU A 8 12.07 4.71 -8.90
N ASP A 9 11.44 4.01 -7.97
CA ASP A 9 12.05 3.60 -6.70
C ASP A 9 11.70 2.14 -6.35
N PRO A 10 12.15 1.18 -7.17
CA PRO A 10 11.69 -0.20 -7.08
C PRO A 10 12.09 -0.89 -5.77
N LEU A 11 13.19 -0.49 -5.14
CA LEU A 11 13.74 -1.19 -3.97
C LEU A 11 12.95 -0.93 -2.68
N LYS A 12 12.12 0.11 -2.64
CA LYS A 12 11.33 0.47 -1.45
C LYS A 12 10.02 -0.30 -1.28
N TYR A 13 9.58 -1.03 -2.32
CA TYR A 13 8.25 -1.63 -2.31
C TYR A 13 8.28 -3.15 -2.12
N PRO A 14 7.74 -3.69 -1.01
CA PRO A 14 7.62 -5.15 -0.79
C PRO A 14 6.87 -5.87 -1.92
N ARG A 15 5.93 -5.17 -2.59
CA ARG A 15 5.17 -5.69 -3.72
C ARG A 15 6.05 -6.17 -4.87
N ILE A 16 7.12 -5.43 -5.20
CA ILE A 16 8.01 -5.79 -6.31
C ILE A 16 8.75 -7.10 -6.01
N LYS A 17 9.16 -7.29 -4.75
CA LYS A 17 9.76 -8.55 -4.32
C LYS A 17 8.81 -9.74 -4.46
N LYS A 18 7.52 -9.53 -4.15
CA LYS A 18 6.48 -10.57 -4.33
C LYS A 18 6.27 -10.89 -5.81
N LEU A 19 6.15 -9.86 -6.66
CA LEU A 19 6.04 -10.02 -8.11
C LEU A 19 7.24 -10.79 -8.66
N ALA A 20 8.46 -10.35 -8.37
CA ALA A 20 9.68 -11.00 -8.85
C ALA A 20 9.73 -12.49 -8.46
N ARG A 21 9.48 -12.80 -7.18
CA ARG A 21 9.42 -14.20 -6.71
C ARG A 21 8.37 -15.03 -7.42
N THR A 22 7.21 -14.44 -7.72
CA THR A 22 6.12 -15.15 -8.40
C THR A 22 6.47 -15.41 -9.87
N PHE A 23 6.99 -14.40 -10.58
CA PHE A 23 7.40 -14.57 -11.98
C PHE A 23 8.55 -15.58 -12.12
N GLN A 24 9.53 -15.57 -11.22
CA GLN A 24 10.66 -16.50 -11.20
C GLN A 24 10.28 -17.97 -10.94
N LYS A 25 9.07 -18.26 -10.43
CA LYS A 25 8.55 -19.63 -10.32
C LYS A 25 8.18 -20.24 -11.66
N HIS A 26 7.99 -19.42 -12.70
CA HIS A 26 7.65 -19.90 -14.04
C HIS A 26 8.91 -20.15 -14.83
N GLU A 27 9.09 -21.40 -15.27
CA GLU A 27 10.19 -21.78 -16.16
C GLU A 27 10.19 -20.91 -17.42
N ASN A 28 11.35 -20.49 -17.87
CA ASN A 28 11.56 -19.60 -19.04
C ASN A 28 11.12 -18.15 -18.84
N ILE A 29 10.88 -17.67 -17.62
CA ILE A 29 10.69 -16.24 -17.34
C ILE A 29 11.90 -15.69 -16.60
N ASP A 30 12.51 -14.70 -17.19
CA ASP A 30 13.55 -13.85 -16.61
C ASP A 30 12.90 -12.53 -16.24
N PHE A 31 12.88 -12.18 -14.93
CA PHE A 31 12.22 -10.98 -14.41
C PHE A 31 13.24 -10.05 -13.78
N ASP A 32 13.49 -8.96 -14.47
CA ASP A 32 14.40 -7.91 -14.03
C ASP A 32 13.67 -6.66 -13.58
N VAL A 33 14.31 -5.92 -12.68
CA VAL A 33 13.84 -4.64 -12.19
C VAL A 33 14.79 -3.54 -12.66
N MET A 34 14.24 -2.57 -13.41
CA MET A 34 15.04 -1.43 -13.83
C MET A 34 15.37 -0.53 -12.65
N ILE A 35 16.66 -0.44 -12.32
CA ILE A 35 17.18 0.53 -11.36
C ILE A 35 17.74 1.71 -12.17
N PRO A 36 17.24 2.95 -11.93
CA PRO A 36 17.80 4.13 -12.60
C PRO A 36 19.30 4.26 -12.34
N LYS A 37 20.12 4.27 -13.40
CA LYS A 37 21.60 4.28 -13.32
C LYS A 37 22.15 5.58 -12.72
N PHE A 38 21.42 6.68 -12.91
CA PHE A 38 21.81 8.01 -12.45
C PHE A 38 20.74 8.55 -11.49
N ARG A 39 20.89 8.27 -10.22
CA ARG A 39 20.07 8.86 -9.18
C ARG A 39 20.90 9.91 -8.45
N VAL A 40 20.77 11.16 -8.89
CA VAL A 40 21.44 12.28 -8.24
C VAL A 40 20.58 12.72 -7.04
N VAL A 41 21.16 12.64 -5.83
CA VAL A 41 20.53 13.15 -4.61
C VAL A 41 21.12 14.53 -4.35
N TYR A 42 20.28 15.56 -4.47
CA TYR A 42 20.69 16.93 -4.16
C TYR A 42 20.14 17.35 -2.79
N ARG A 43 21.03 17.81 -1.91
CA ARG A 43 20.69 18.26 -0.56
C ARG A 43 20.45 19.78 -0.44
N GLY A 44 20.41 20.51 -1.54
CA GLY A 44 20.25 21.96 -1.59
C GLY A 44 18.81 22.44 -1.61
N GLY A 45 18.61 23.74 -1.94
CA GLY A 45 17.31 24.41 -1.93
C GLY A 45 16.24 23.82 -2.89
N ARG A 46 15.01 24.35 -2.82
CA ARG A 46 13.85 23.83 -3.59
C ARG A 46 14.10 23.75 -5.09
N ILE A 47 14.73 24.77 -5.68
CA ILE A 47 15.02 24.84 -7.13
C ILE A 47 15.99 23.72 -7.55
N GLY A 48 17.07 23.51 -6.81
CA GLY A 48 18.02 22.45 -7.12
C GLY A 48 17.41 21.06 -7.03
N ARG A 49 16.54 20.82 -6.03
CA ARG A 49 15.78 19.55 -5.93
C ARG A 49 14.87 19.33 -7.11
N PHE A 50 14.20 20.37 -7.60
CA PHE A 50 13.33 20.31 -8.77
C PHE A 50 14.12 20.00 -10.05
N LEU A 51 15.24 20.68 -10.29
CA LEU A 51 16.12 20.41 -11.44
C LEU A 51 16.68 18.99 -11.40
N MET A 52 17.09 18.50 -10.23
CA MET A 52 17.56 17.11 -10.10
C MET A 52 16.45 16.09 -10.34
N ALA A 53 15.21 16.37 -9.94
CA ALA A 53 14.08 15.53 -10.28
C ALA A 53 13.90 15.44 -11.82
N ILE A 54 13.94 16.56 -12.51
CA ILE A 54 13.86 16.59 -13.98
C ILE A 54 14.98 15.75 -14.62
N ILE A 55 16.22 15.92 -14.19
CA ILE A 55 17.37 15.15 -14.71
C ILE A 55 17.16 13.65 -14.47
N ASN A 56 16.72 13.26 -13.26
CA ASN A 56 16.45 11.85 -12.94
C ASN A 56 15.32 11.27 -13.81
N TYR A 57 14.28 12.07 -14.09
CA TYR A 57 13.21 11.65 -15.01
C TYR A 57 13.71 11.49 -16.43
N LEU A 58 14.45 12.46 -16.97
CA LEU A 58 15.00 12.39 -18.32
C LEU A 58 15.95 11.21 -18.49
N THR A 59 16.83 10.97 -17.52
CA THR A 59 17.74 9.80 -17.56
C THR A 59 16.97 8.48 -17.50
N ALA A 60 15.91 8.39 -16.69
CA ALA A 60 15.04 7.21 -16.65
C ALA A 60 14.34 6.99 -17.99
N LEU A 61 13.77 8.04 -18.61
CA LEU A 61 13.13 7.94 -19.93
C LEU A 61 14.10 7.49 -21.01
N LEU A 62 15.33 8.02 -21.03
CA LEU A 62 16.38 7.58 -21.97
C LEU A 62 16.77 6.12 -21.71
N GLN A 63 16.93 5.72 -20.46
CA GLN A 63 17.25 4.34 -20.11
C GLN A 63 16.14 3.37 -20.55
N ILE A 64 14.86 3.74 -20.36
CA ILE A 64 13.72 2.98 -20.85
C ILE A 64 13.74 2.91 -22.38
N PHE A 65 14.01 4.03 -23.03
CA PHE A 65 14.05 4.10 -24.50
C PHE A 65 15.07 3.12 -25.09
N PHE A 66 16.26 2.98 -24.49
CA PHE A 66 17.31 2.09 -24.98
C PHE A 66 17.25 0.67 -24.40
N SER A 67 16.35 0.41 -23.45
CA SER A 67 16.22 -0.93 -22.85
C SER A 67 15.66 -1.97 -23.82
N ARG A 68 16.01 -3.23 -23.60
CA ARG A 68 15.56 -4.38 -24.38
C ARG A 68 14.90 -5.38 -23.43
N ALA A 69 13.70 -5.78 -23.74
CA ALA A 69 12.96 -6.85 -23.09
C ALA A 69 11.87 -7.36 -24.04
N ASP A 70 11.39 -8.57 -23.81
CA ASP A 70 10.26 -9.13 -24.56
C ASP A 70 8.95 -8.46 -24.14
N LEU A 71 8.83 -8.18 -22.83
CA LEU A 71 7.69 -7.53 -22.22
C LEU A 71 8.16 -6.48 -21.20
N PHE A 72 7.49 -5.34 -21.18
CA PHE A 72 7.69 -4.30 -20.18
C PHE A 72 6.51 -4.29 -19.22
N MET A 73 6.79 -4.16 -17.91
CA MET A 73 5.78 -3.94 -16.90
C MET A 73 6.06 -2.61 -16.20
N VAL A 74 5.16 -1.64 -16.35
CA VAL A 74 5.37 -0.26 -15.90
C VAL A 74 4.43 0.05 -14.74
N ALA A 75 5.00 0.34 -13.58
CA ALA A 75 4.24 0.84 -12.44
C ALA A 75 3.83 2.30 -12.67
N ASN A 76 2.58 2.62 -12.37
CA ASN A 76 2.12 4.00 -12.44
C ASN A 76 2.69 4.87 -11.32
N CYS A 77 2.48 6.19 -11.45
CA CYS A 77 2.99 7.23 -10.58
C CYS A 77 4.53 7.27 -10.53
N PRO A 78 5.13 7.85 -11.58
CA PRO A 78 4.51 8.67 -12.66
C PRO A 78 4.24 7.90 -13.95
N ASP A 79 3.11 8.19 -14.58
CA ASP A 79 2.66 7.52 -15.80
C ASP A 79 3.47 7.91 -17.05
N ILE A 80 4.24 8.96 -16.97
CA ILE A 80 5.12 9.45 -18.06
C ILE A 80 6.14 8.39 -18.52
N LEU A 81 6.45 7.41 -17.69
CA LEU A 81 7.43 6.35 -17.98
C LEU A 81 7.02 5.44 -19.15
N VAL A 82 5.75 5.48 -19.57
CA VAL A 82 5.29 4.70 -20.74
C VAL A 82 5.64 5.32 -22.08
N PHE A 83 5.94 6.65 -22.15
CA PHE A 83 6.16 7.33 -23.42
C PHE A 83 7.28 6.73 -24.27
N PRO A 84 8.47 6.39 -23.74
CA PRO A 84 9.52 5.76 -24.53
C PRO A 84 9.09 4.44 -25.16
N LEU A 85 8.27 3.66 -24.45
CA LEU A 85 7.76 2.38 -24.94
C LEU A 85 6.73 2.59 -26.04
N ALA A 86 5.79 3.52 -25.83
CA ALA A 86 4.78 3.86 -26.82
C ALA A 86 5.43 4.39 -28.12
N LEU A 87 6.43 5.28 -28.02
CA LEU A 87 7.17 5.80 -29.16
C LEU A 87 7.86 4.69 -29.95
N ARG A 88 8.38 3.68 -29.26
CA ARG A 88 9.02 2.50 -29.89
C ARG A 88 8.03 1.41 -30.25
N ARG A 89 6.72 1.63 -30.09
CA ARG A 89 5.63 0.65 -30.32
C ARG A 89 5.87 -0.66 -29.57
N ARG A 90 6.44 -0.57 -28.33
CA ARG A 90 6.67 -1.74 -27.47
C ARG A 90 5.40 -2.06 -26.68
N ARG A 91 5.09 -3.36 -26.55
CA ARG A 91 4.00 -3.84 -25.69
C ARG A 91 4.39 -3.68 -24.23
N TYR A 92 3.46 -3.19 -23.39
CA TYR A 92 3.67 -3.10 -21.97
C TYR A 92 2.41 -3.45 -21.17
N VAL A 93 2.64 -4.04 -20.00
CA VAL A 93 1.66 -4.20 -18.95
C VAL A 93 1.70 -2.94 -18.10
N PHE A 94 0.57 -2.27 -17.94
CA PHE A 94 0.50 -1.07 -17.10
C PHE A 94 -0.06 -1.42 -15.73
N GLU A 95 0.77 -1.31 -14.71
CA GLU A 95 0.38 -1.55 -13.32
C GLU A 95 -0.24 -0.29 -12.73
N TYR A 96 -1.55 -0.19 -12.85
CA TYR A 96 -2.35 0.94 -12.37
C TYR A 96 -2.73 0.74 -10.90
N ARG A 97 -1.97 1.36 -10.00
CA ARG A 97 -2.09 1.19 -8.54
C ARG A 97 -2.96 2.26 -7.91
N SER A 98 -3.05 3.44 -8.54
CA SER A 98 -3.81 4.59 -8.06
C SER A 98 -4.13 5.55 -9.20
N PRO A 99 -5.18 6.38 -9.09
CA PRO A 99 -5.49 7.44 -10.05
C PRO A 99 -4.52 8.62 -9.89
N TRP A 100 -3.47 8.66 -10.70
CA TRP A 100 -2.39 9.65 -10.55
C TRP A 100 -2.88 11.10 -10.66
N ALA A 101 -3.81 11.40 -11.58
CA ALA A 101 -4.37 12.74 -11.71
C ALA A 101 -5.09 13.20 -10.43
N ILE A 102 -5.78 12.28 -9.77
CA ILE A 102 -6.46 12.55 -8.50
C ILE A 102 -5.45 12.74 -7.36
N GLU A 103 -4.36 11.95 -7.31
CA GLU A 103 -3.29 12.15 -6.32
C GLU A 103 -2.66 13.54 -6.43
N VAL A 104 -2.42 13.98 -7.67
CA VAL A 104 -1.88 15.32 -7.93
C VAL A 104 -2.87 16.42 -7.52
N GLU A 105 -4.16 16.21 -7.73
CA GLU A 105 -5.20 17.16 -7.30
C GLU A 105 -5.30 17.25 -5.77
N ASP A 106 -5.23 16.11 -5.08
CA ASP A 106 -5.28 16.05 -3.61
C ASP A 106 -4.07 16.73 -2.96
N GLU A 107 -2.88 16.54 -3.54
CA GLU A 107 -1.62 17.05 -2.97
C GLU A 107 -1.37 18.54 -3.32
N PHE A 108 -1.71 18.95 -4.55
CA PHE A 108 -1.35 20.28 -5.08
C PHE A 108 -2.56 21.18 -5.39
N GLY A 109 -3.78 20.69 -5.17
CA GLY A 109 -5.02 21.36 -5.55
C GLY A 109 -5.30 21.32 -7.07
N SER A 110 -6.48 21.81 -7.45
CA SER A 110 -6.89 21.88 -8.85
C SER A 110 -6.02 22.88 -9.63
N GLY A 111 -5.53 22.46 -10.81
CA GLY A 111 -4.67 23.29 -11.65
C GLY A 111 -4.37 22.67 -13.01
N PRO A 112 -3.60 23.34 -13.88
CA PRO A 112 -3.24 22.82 -15.20
C PRO A 112 -2.52 21.45 -15.15
N TRP A 113 -1.73 21.22 -14.10
CA TRP A 113 -1.02 19.95 -13.87
C TRP A 113 -1.97 18.76 -13.71
N VAL A 114 -3.16 18.94 -13.12
CA VAL A 114 -4.18 17.89 -13.02
C VAL A 114 -4.65 17.47 -14.40
N ARG A 115 -4.86 18.43 -15.32
CA ARG A 115 -5.23 18.14 -16.73
C ARG A 115 -4.12 17.43 -17.47
N ILE A 116 -2.87 17.85 -17.25
CA ILE A 116 -1.69 17.23 -17.86
C ILE A 116 -1.54 15.80 -17.38
N THR A 117 -1.59 15.57 -16.08
CA THR A 117 -1.48 14.22 -15.50
C THR A 117 -2.65 13.34 -15.91
N ALA A 118 -3.89 13.87 -15.98
CA ALA A 118 -5.05 13.13 -16.48
C ALA A 118 -4.90 12.75 -17.97
N PHE A 119 -4.30 13.61 -18.79
CA PHE A 119 -3.99 13.29 -20.17
C PHE A 119 -2.95 12.16 -20.27
N ILE A 120 -1.87 12.24 -19.48
CA ILE A 120 -0.81 11.23 -19.45
C ILE A 120 -1.37 9.89 -18.94
N GLU A 121 -2.16 9.89 -17.86
CA GLU A 121 -2.84 8.71 -17.33
C GLU A 121 -3.72 8.05 -18.39
N ARG A 122 -4.55 8.85 -19.09
CA ARG A 122 -5.38 8.36 -20.18
C ARG A 122 -4.56 7.75 -21.31
N PHE A 123 -3.47 8.41 -21.70
CA PHE A 123 -2.56 7.92 -22.73
C PHE A 123 -1.96 6.58 -22.31
N ALA A 124 -1.46 6.45 -21.07
CA ALA A 124 -0.87 5.22 -20.54
C ALA A 124 -1.85 4.04 -20.56
N LEU A 125 -3.09 4.28 -20.11
CA LEU A 125 -4.15 3.27 -20.08
C LEU A 125 -4.61 2.88 -21.51
N GLN A 126 -4.71 3.83 -22.43
CA GLN A 126 -5.15 3.60 -23.80
C GLN A 126 -4.15 2.74 -24.60
N HIS A 127 -2.85 2.96 -24.40
CA HIS A 127 -1.78 2.28 -25.13
C HIS A 127 -1.25 1.03 -24.41
N ALA A 128 -1.69 0.77 -23.18
CA ALA A 128 -1.37 -0.48 -22.50
C ALA A 128 -1.86 -1.70 -23.28
N TRP A 129 -1.06 -2.75 -23.26
CA TRP A 129 -1.48 -4.05 -23.82
C TRP A 129 -2.36 -4.79 -22.82
N ILE A 130 -1.94 -4.81 -21.55
CA ILE A 130 -2.66 -5.38 -20.40
C ILE A 130 -2.63 -4.33 -19.29
N ILE A 131 -3.68 -4.28 -18.47
CA ILE A 131 -3.73 -3.44 -17.28
C ILE A 131 -3.79 -4.35 -16.05
N THR A 132 -2.94 -4.06 -15.05
CA THR A 132 -3.03 -4.71 -13.75
C THR A 132 -3.42 -3.71 -12.68
N LEU A 133 -4.22 -4.12 -11.71
CA LEU A 133 -4.76 -3.29 -10.65
C LEU A 133 -4.34 -3.83 -9.29
N THR A 134 -4.21 -2.96 -8.29
CA THR A 134 -4.01 -3.37 -6.89
C THR A 134 -5.33 -3.66 -6.17
N THR A 135 -6.43 -3.16 -6.69
CA THR A 135 -7.78 -3.36 -6.11
C THR A 135 -8.84 -3.40 -7.20
N GLY A 136 -9.85 -4.24 -7.01
CA GLY A 136 -11.01 -4.31 -7.87
C GLY A 136 -11.82 -3.01 -7.93
N LYS A 137 -11.71 -2.13 -6.93
CA LYS A 137 -12.35 -0.81 -6.92
C LYS A 137 -11.90 0.08 -8.08
N LEU A 138 -10.71 -0.13 -8.63
CA LEU A 138 -10.19 0.62 -9.79
C LEU A 138 -10.76 0.13 -11.14
N LEU A 139 -11.48 -0.99 -11.20
CA LEU A 139 -12.08 -1.51 -12.44
C LEU A 139 -12.98 -0.48 -13.13
N VAL A 140 -13.73 0.31 -12.37
CA VAL A 140 -14.63 1.34 -12.89
C VAL A 140 -13.90 2.37 -13.77
N ARG A 141 -12.62 2.63 -13.48
CA ARG A 141 -11.80 3.60 -14.22
C ARG A 141 -11.22 3.05 -15.51
N VAL A 142 -10.94 1.74 -15.55
CA VAL A 142 -10.16 1.13 -16.65
C VAL A 142 -10.99 0.33 -17.64
N LYS A 143 -12.18 -0.16 -17.27
CA LYS A 143 -13.03 -1.01 -18.13
C LYS A 143 -13.36 -0.39 -19.49
N ARG A 144 -13.46 0.95 -19.55
CA ARG A 144 -13.77 1.69 -20.79
C ARG A 144 -12.68 1.58 -21.88
N TYR A 145 -11.47 1.14 -21.52
CA TYR A 145 -10.38 1.01 -22.49
C TYR A 145 -10.38 -0.33 -23.23
N GLY A 146 -11.26 -1.28 -22.87
CA GLY A 146 -11.40 -2.57 -23.54
C GLY A 146 -10.16 -3.46 -23.51
N LYS A 147 -9.27 -3.26 -22.53
CA LYS A 147 -8.04 -4.04 -22.36
C LYS A 147 -8.26 -5.21 -21.42
N PRO A 148 -7.51 -6.33 -21.56
CA PRO A 148 -7.46 -7.34 -20.51
C PRO A 148 -7.02 -6.73 -19.18
N VAL A 149 -7.77 -7.04 -18.10
CA VAL A 149 -7.50 -6.49 -16.77
C VAL A 149 -7.34 -7.61 -15.77
N PHE A 150 -6.26 -7.53 -14.97
CA PHE A 150 -5.99 -8.46 -13.87
C PHE A 150 -5.87 -7.69 -12.56
N VAL A 151 -6.45 -8.22 -11.48
CA VAL A 151 -6.34 -7.62 -10.15
C VAL A 151 -5.35 -8.44 -9.34
N PHE A 152 -4.28 -7.78 -8.86
CA PHE A 152 -3.25 -8.33 -7.98
C PHE A 152 -3.28 -7.59 -6.64
N PRO A 153 -4.15 -7.99 -5.69
CA PRO A 153 -4.25 -7.35 -4.40
C PRO A 153 -2.92 -7.34 -3.63
N ASN A 154 -2.76 -6.36 -2.74
CA ASN A 154 -1.57 -6.21 -1.90
C ASN A 154 -1.50 -7.20 -0.73
N TYR A 155 -2.25 -8.29 -0.77
CA TYR A 155 -2.27 -9.29 0.30
C TYR A 155 -0.86 -9.72 0.71
N PRO A 156 -0.60 -9.97 1.99
CA PRO A 156 0.69 -10.46 2.45
C PRO A 156 0.98 -11.85 1.90
N SER A 157 2.25 -12.19 1.75
CA SER A 157 2.66 -13.55 1.41
C SER A 157 2.49 -14.49 2.60
N LYS A 158 2.38 -15.80 2.36
CA LYS A 158 2.35 -16.81 3.44
C LYS A 158 3.55 -16.70 4.38
N ALA A 159 4.71 -16.29 3.86
CA ALA A 159 5.92 -16.06 4.66
C ALA A 159 5.80 -14.89 5.64
N PHE A 160 4.90 -13.92 5.41
CA PHE A 160 4.65 -12.84 6.36
C PHE A 160 4.02 -13.33 7.67
N GLY A 161 3.28 -14.42 7.62
CA GLY A 161 2.42 -14.87 8.72
C GLY A 161 3.09 -15.68 9.80
N THR A 162 4.39 -15.88 9.76
CA THR A 162 5.12 -16.54 10.85
C THR A 162 5.49 -15.50 11.90
N ALA A 163 4.58 -15.31 12.89
CA ALA A 163 4.98 -14.70 14.15
C ALA A 163 6.09 -15.57 14.75
N SER A 164 7.19 -14.94 15.15
CA SER A 164 8.36 -15.66 15.68
C SER A 164 8.15 -16.15 17.11
N VAL A 165 7.16 -15.59 17.81
CA VAL A 165 6.78 -15.90 19.20
C VAL A 165 5.24 -15.93 19.32
N SER A 166 4.73 -16.60 20.33
CA SER A 166 3.29 -16.57 20.62
C SER A 166 2.83 -15.17 21.03
N SER A 167 1.53 -14.92 20.92
CA SER A 167 0.91 -13.65 21.33
C SER A 167 1.21 -13.33 22.81
N ASP A 168 1.06 -14.31 23.68
CA ASP A 168 1.25 -14.16 25.13
C ASP A 168 2.70 -13.87 25.48
N GLU A 169 3.64 -14.67 24.95
CA GLU A 169 5.07 -14.43 25.13
C GLU A 169 5.50 -13.04 24.61
N PHE A 170 4.91 -12.58 23.51
CA PHE A 170 5.23 -11.25 23.01
C PHE A 170 4.70 -10.14 23.90
N LYS A 171 3.44 -10.26 24.42
CA LYS A 171 2.89 -9.32 25.40
C LYS A 171 3.78 -9.27 26.66
N GLU A 172 4.11 -10.43 27.23
CA GLU A 172 4.96 -10.54 28.43
C GLU A 172 6.37 -9.97 28.23
N SER A 173 6.98 -10.21 27.05
CA SER A 173 8.31 -9.65 26.72
C SER A 173 8.34 -8.12 26.66
N LEU A 174 7.16 -7.52 26.46
CA LEU A 174 6.97 -6.06 26.44
C LEU A 174 6.50 -5.51 27.80
N GLY A 175 6.31 -6.37 28.82
CA GLY A 175 5.87 -6.00 30.16
C GLY A 175 4.36 -5.93 30.34
N TYR A 176 3.59 -6.52 29.44
CA TYR A 176 2.12 -6.59 29.52
C TYR A 176 1.68 -7.97 30.00
N SER A 177 0.54 -8.02 30.72
CA SER A 177 -0.14 -9.29 31.00
C SER A 177 -0.67 -9.92 29.72
N LYS A 178 -0.74 -11.25 29.65
CA LYS A 178 -1.39 -11.97 28.55
C LYS A 178 -2.85 -11.56 28.36
N ASP A 179 -3.53 -11.17 29.44
CA ASP A 179 -4.91 -10.72 29.42
C ASP A 179 -5.08 -9.24 29.05
N SER A 180 -3.96 -8.50 28.88
CA SER A 180 -3.99 -7.10 28.44
C SER A 180 -4.67 -6.96 27.09
N ARG A 181 -5.66 -6.08 26.99
CA ARG A 181 -6.35 -5.79 25.73
C ARG A 181 -5.60 -4.73 24.94
N ILE A 182 -5.23 -5.05 23.72
CA ILE A 182 -4.35 -4.21 22.86
C ILE A 182 -5.10 -3.69 21.64
N VAL A 183 -5.12 -2.37 21.48
CA VAL A 183 -5.54 -1.69 20.24
C VAL A 183 -4.29 -1.30 19.47
N LEU A 184 -4.15 -1.75 18.23
CA LEU A 184 -2.94 -1.61 17.44
C LEU A 184 -3.13 -0.68 16.23
N PHE A 185 -2.24 0.28 16.09
CA PHE A 185 -1.99 1.01 14.84
C PHE A 185 -0.60 0.66 14.29
N VAL A 186 -0.52 0.25 13.02
CA VAL A 186 0.74 0.09 12.29
C VAL A 186 0.73 0.96 11.04
N GLY A 187 1.76 1.78 10.82
CA GLY A 187 1.86 2.53 9.58
C GLY A 187 2.73 3.77 9.65
N LYS A 188 2.74 4.52 8.54
CA LYS A 188 3.41 5.82 8.51
C LYS A 188 2.66 6.80 9.40
N LEU A 189 3.39 7.57 10.21
CA LEU A 189 2.81 8.58 11.08
C LEU A 189 2.65 9.90 10.30
N THR A 190 1.64 9.92 9.42
CA THR A 190 1.28 11.05 8.56
C THR A 190 -0.22 11.36 8.68
N ARG A 191 -0.61 12.56 8.23
CA ARG A 191 -2.04 12.94 8.17
C ARG A 191 -2.84 11.99 7.26
N VAL A 192 -2.31 11.64 6.10
CA VAL A 192 -2.99 10.73 5.14
C VAL A 192 -3.31 9.38 5.78
N GLU A 193 -2.40 8.87 6.62
CA GLU A 193 -2.61 7.61 7.36
C GLU A 193 -3.40 7.81 8.67
N GLY A 194 -3.90 9.03 8.94
CA GLY A 194 -4.75 9.36 10.07
C GLY A 194 -4.05 9.40 11.43
N ALA A 195 -2.72 9.47 11.46
CA ALA A 195 -1.98 9.47 12.72
C ALA A 195 -2.30 10.68 13.61
N ASN A 196 -2.76 11.79 13.04
CA ASN A 196 -3.21 12.96 13.79
C ASN A 196 -4.58 12.76 14.49
N MET A 197 -5.34 11.73 14.14
CA MET A 197 -6.60 11.39 14.80
C MET A 197 -6.36 10.54 16.06
N LEU A 198 -5.21 9.86 16.16
CA LEU A 198 -4.92 8.93 17.25
C LEU A 198 -5.09 9.55 18.65
N PRO A 199 -4.63 10.78 18.96
CA PRO A 199 -4.84 11.37 20.27
C PRO A 199 -6.31 11.39 20.72
N LYS A 200 -7.18 11.91 19.86
CA LYS A 200 -8.62 11.98 20.15
C LYS A 200 -9.23 10.58 20.30
N ILE A 201 -8.90 9.65 19.41
CA ILE A 201 -9.41 8.27 19.46
C ILE A 201 -8.99 7.60 20.78
N VAL A 202 -7.73 7.76 21.18
CA VAL A 202 -7.20 7.19 22.42
C VAL A 202 -7.93 7.75 23.63
N GLU A 203 -8.04 9.07 23.76
CA GLU A 203 -8.73 9.72 24.89
C GLU A 203 -10.18 9.20 25.00
N GLU A 204 -10.95 9.20 23.90
CA GLU A 204 -12.34 8.75 23.89
C GLU A 204 -12.53 7.26 24.24
N VAL A 205 -11.54 6.40 23.92
CA VAL A 205 -11.60 4.97 24.25
C VAL A 205 -11.19 4.74 25.70
N LEU A 206 -10.12 5.40 26.18
CA LEU A 206 -9.63 5.24 27.55
C LEU A 206 -10.63 5.74 28.60
N ASP A 207 -11.48 6.71 28.27
CA ASP A 207 -12.59 7.15 29.13
C ASP A 207 -13.62 6.04 29.41
N LYS A 208 -13.66 4.97 28.57
CA LYS A 208 -14.71 3.94 28.58
C LYS A 208 -14.21 2.51 28.71
N ALA A 209 -12.91 2.27 28.51
CA ALA A 209 -12.34 0.94 28.54
C ALA A 209 -10.89 0.95 29.03
N ASP A 210 -10.55 -0.05 29.83
CA ASP A 210 -9.17 -0.33 30.23
C ASP A 210 -8.48 -1.13 29.12
N VAL A 211 -7.65 -0.46 28.35
CA VAL A 211 -6.93 -1.01 27.20
C VAL A 211 -5.59 -0.31 26.98
N PHE A 212 -4.73 -0.94 26.21
CA PHE A 212 -3.44 -0.38 25.83
C PHE A 212 -3.43 -0.07 24.33
N PHE A 213 -2.87 1.07 23.98
CA PHE A 213 -2.65 1.46 22.59
C PHE A 213 -1.19 1.24 22.20
N TRP A 214 -0.99 0.40 21.20
CA TRP A 214 0.32 0.21 20.56
C TRP A 214 0.35 0.96 19.23
N ILE A 215 1.29 1.90 19.10
CA ILE A 215 1.50 2.70 17.90
C ILE A 215 2.86 2.33 17.33
N VAL A 216 2.85 1.67 16.17
CA VAL A 216 4.05 1.18 15.49
C VAL A 216 4.23 1.93 14.17
N GLY A 217 5.37 2.61 14.02
CA GLY A 217 5.70 3.33 12.80
C GLY A 217 6.53 4.58 13.03
N SER A 218 6.82 5.28 11.96
CA SER A 218 7.54 6.57 11.98
C SER A 218 6.97 7.51 10.93
N GLY A 219 7.26 8.80 11.08
CA GLY A 219 6.81 9.81 10.14
C GLY A 219 6.84 11.23 10.73
N PRO A 220 6.41 12.22 9.96
CA PRO A 220 6.45 13.63 10.40
C PRO A 220 5.66 13.93 11.68
N LEU A 221 4.66 13.10 12.01
CA LEU A 221 3.84 13.27 13.22
C LEU A 221 4.41 12.52 14.44
N TYR A 222 5.57 11.86 14.32
CA TYR A 222 6.19 11.13 15.42
C TYR A 222 6.41 12.02 16.67
N PRO A 223 6.98 13.25 16.57
CA PRO A 223 7.22 14.10 17.74
C PRO A 223 5.92 14.46 18.49
N MET A 224 4.85 14.75 17.77
CA MET A 224 3.54 15.08 18.35
C MET A 224 2.96 13.86 19.10
N LEU A 225 3.05 12.68 18.52
CA LEU A 225 2.56 11.44 19.14
C LEU A 225 3.45 11.00 20.31
N GLU A 226 4.74 11.29 20.27
CA GLU A 226 5.65 11.01 21.38
C GLU A 226 5.32 11.87 22.61
N GLU A 227 5.04 13.16 22.40
CA GLU A 227 4.61 14.05 23.46
C GLU A 227 3.25 13.61 24.04
N PHE A 228 2.31 13.23 23.16
CA PHE A 228 1.03 12.68 23.57
C PHE A 228 1.19 11.39 24.40
N ALA A 229 2.01 10.43 23.93
CA ALA A 229 2.23 9.17 24.63
C ALA A 229 2.86 9.35 26.02
N LYS A 230 3.69 10.39 26.24
CA LYS A 230 4.22 10.73 27.58
C LYS A 230 3.10 11.09 28.58
N ARG A 231 2.03 11.74 28.11
CA ARG A 231 0.88 12.09 28.95
C ARG A 231 0.01 10.89 29.32
N PHE A 232 0.05 9.84 28.51
CA PHE A 232 -0.71 8.59 28.68
C PHE A 232 0.22 7.38 28.77
N SER A 233 1.35 7.53 29.47
CA SER A 233 2.45 6.53 29.51
C SER A 233 2.01 5.16 30.02
N ASP A 234 0.97 5.09 30.81
CA ASP A 234 0.44 3.84 31.36
C ASP A 234 -0.36 3.05 30.31
N ASN A 235 -0.95 3.73 29.32
CA ASN A 235 -1.86 3.10 28.37
C ASN A 235 -1.38 3.21 26.89
N VAL A 236 -0.45 4.13 26.58
CA VAL A 236 0.00 4.38 25.20
C VAL A 236 1.47 4.11 25.05
N ARG A 237 1.81 3.22 24.14
CA ARG A 237 3.22 2.95 23.82
C ARG A 237 3.51 3.18 22.33
N LEU A 238 4.48 4.06 22.10
CA LEU A 238 5.00 4.38 20.77
C LEU A 238 6.28 3.58 20.54
N PHE A 239 6.25 2.64 19.56
CA PHE A 239 7.36 1.72 19.30
C PHE A 239 8.33 2.23 18.23
N GLY A 240 8.01 3.35 17.58
CA GLY A 240 8.82 3.83 16.46
C GLY A 240 8.75 2.89 15.25
N TRP A 241 9.67 3.09 14.32
CA TRP A 241 9.80 2.21 13.15
C TRP A 241 10.28 0.83 13.58
N GLN A 242 9.61 -0.20 13.06
CA GLN A 242 9.99 -1.60 13.28
C GLN A 242 10.27 -2.29 11.94
N PRO A 243 11.24 -3.21 11.88
CA PRO A 243 11.43 -4.08 10.72
C PRO A 243 10.14 -4.82 10.36
N HIS A 244 9.88 -4.98 9.06
CA HIS A 244 8.64 -5.61 8.58
C HIS A 244 8.46 -7.04 9.10
N GLU A 245 9.56 -7.74 9.34
CA GLU A 245 9.59 -9.10 9.91
C GLU A 245 9.10 -9.19 11.36
N LYS A 246 9.10 -8.05 12.09
CA LYS A 246 8.58 -7.98 13.46
C LYS A 246 7.10 -7.61 13.53
N ILE A 247 6.53 -7.05 12.45
CA ILE A 247 5.13 -6.61 12.43
C ILE A 247 4.13 -7.75 12.71
N PRO A 248 4.35 -8.98 12.23
CA PRO A 248 3.52 -10.13 12.61
C PRO A 248 3.30 -10.31 14.11
N ASN A 249 4.33 -10.12 14.93
CA ASN A 249 4.22 -10.28 16.39
C ASN A 249 3.28 -9.23 17.00
N PHE A 250 3.38 -7.97 16.56
CA PHE A 250 2.48 -6.90 17.00
C PHE A 250 1.02 -7.19 16.62
N ILE A 251 0.80 -7.62 15.37
CA ILE A 251 -0.56 -7.89 14.88
C ILE A 251 -1.13 -9.13 15.60
N SER A 252 -0.35 -10.19 15.76
CA SER A 252 -0.83 -11.41 16.43
C SER A 252 -1.21 -11.16 17.88
N ALA A 253 -0.51 -10.26 18.57
CA ALA A 253 -0.76 -9.91 19.97
C ALA A 253 -1.88 -8.87 20.17
N ALA A 254 -2.33 -8.19 19.11
CA ALA A 254 -3.41 -7.21 19.20
C ALA A 254 -4.79 -7.87 19.28
N ASP A 255 -5.72 -7.22 19.98
CA ASP A 255 -7.13 -7.61 20.06
C ASP A 255 -7.97 -6.89 19.02
N VAL A 256 -7.65 -5.62 18.74
CA VAL A 256 -8.29 -4.79 17.71
C VAL A 256 -7.22 -4.05 16.91
N CYS A 257 -7.36 -4.03 15.61
CA CYS A 257 -6.48 -3.26 14.71
C CYS A 257 -7.23 -2.07 14.10
N ILE A 258 -6.57 -0.93 13.99
CA ILE A 258 -7.20 0.29 13.49
C ILE A 258 -6.49 0.84 12.23
N ALA A 259 -7.30 1.33 11.30
CA ALA A 259 -6.84 1.97 10.07
C ALA A 259 -7.57 3.32 9.90
N PRO A 260 -7.25 4.31 10.76
CA PRO A 260 -7.85 5.64 10.68
C PRO A 260 -7.23 6.38 9.48
N ARG A 261 -8.04 6.75 8.52
CA ARG A 261 -7.61 7.57 7.38
C ARG A 261 -8.60 8.71 7.22
N HIS A 262 -8.12 9.88 6.82
CA HIS A 262 -9.03 10.96 6.45
C HIS A 262 -9.76 10.62 5.15
N ARG A 263 -11.07 10.94 5.12
CA ARG A 263 -11.81 10.81 3.89
C ARG A 263 -11.26 11.79 2.85
N SER A 264 -10.97 11.29 1.68
CA SER A 264 -10.46 12.04 0.53
C SER A 264 -11.15 11.56 -0.74
N ILE A 265 -10.87 12.24 -1.85
CA ILE A 265 -11.34 11.83 -3.19
C ILE A 265 -10.83 10.45 -3.62
N PHE A 266 -9.85 9.89 -2.90
CA PHE A 266 -9.36 8.53 -3.14
C PHE A 266 -10.10 7.45 -2.36
N SER A 267 -10.82 7.80 -1.31
CA SER A 267 -11.35 6.84 -0.33
C SER A 267 -12.12 5.70 -0.99
N ASP A 268 -12.87 6.00 -2.06
CA ASP A 268 -13.68 5.01 -2.76
C ASP A 268 -12.86 4.04 -3.63
N PHE A 269 -11.56 4.28 -3.81
CA PHE A 269 -10.66 3.41 -4.59
C PHE A 269 -9.78 2.51 -3.72
N TYR A 270 -9.74 2.72 -2.40
CA TYR A 270 -8.88 1.97 -1.50
C TYR A 270 -9.68 1.18 -0.47
N ASN A 271 -9.57 -0.12 -0.55
CA ASN A 271 -10.08 -1.09 0.43
C ASN A 271 -8.93 -1.97 0.93
N GLU A 272 -9.23 -3.11 1.53
CA GLU A 272 -8.24 -4.10 2.00
C GLU A 272 -7.29 -4.59 0.90
N GLU A 273 -7.72 -4.61 -0.35
CA GLU A 273 -6.87 -5.04 -1.47
C GLU A 273 -5.74 -4.05 -1.75
N GLY A 274 -6.01 -2.74 -1.57
CA GLY A 274 -5.06 -1.64 -1.82
C GLY A 274 -4.29 -1.19 -0.58
N VAL A 275 -4.92 -1.19 0.60
CA VAL A 275 -4.33 -0.70 1.85
C VAL A 275 -3.58 -1.82 2.57
N THR A 276 -2.26 -1.83 2.46
CA THR A 276 -1.41 -2.92 2.95
C THR A 276 -1.63 -3.26 4.43
N LYS A 277 -1.74 -2.26 5.32
CA LYS A 277 -1.96 -2.53 6.75
C LYS A 277 -3.25 -3.29 7.00
N ILE A 278 -4.34 -2.98 6.29
CA ILE A 278 -5.63 -3.68 6.44
C ILE A 278 -5.46 -5.13 6.01
N SER A 279 -4.82 -5.39 4.88
CA SER A 279 -4.58 -6.77 4.43
C SER A 279 -3.65 -7.57 5.35
N GLU A 280 -2.71 -6.91 6.02
CA GLU A 280 -1.85 -7.52 7.04
C GLU A 280 -2.64 -7.87 8.32
N TYR A 281 -3.53 -7.00 8.78
CA TYR A 281 -4.44 -7.27 9.89
C TYR A 281 -5.39 -8.44 9.58
N MET A 282 -5.94 -8.47 8.36
CA MET A 282 -6.76 -9.57 7.87
C MET A 282 -6.03 -10.91 7.87
N TYR A 283 -4.73 -10.90 7.56
CA TYR A 283 -3.93 -12.12 7.57
C TYR A 283 -3.98 -12.84 8.92
N PHE A 284 -4.04 -12.08 10.01
CA PHE A 284 -4.14 -12.59 11.38
C PHE A 284 -5.57 -12.72 11.89
N GLY A 285 -6.58 -12.49 11.05
CA GLY A 285 -7.99 -12.61 11.42
C GLY A 285 -8.42 -11.61 12.51
N LYS A 286 -7.81 -10.42 12.54
CA LYS A 286 -8.13 -9.43 13.58
C LYS A 286 -9.42 -8.68 13.27
N PRO A 287 -10.22 -8.32 14.29
CA PRO A 287 -11.23 -7.28 14.16
C PRO A 287 -10.56 -5.97 13.70
N ILE A 288 -11.09 -5.36 12.64
CA ILE A 288 -10.52 -4.15 12.05
C ILE A 288 -11.55 -3.03 12.05
N ILE A 289 -11.17 -1.86 12.56
CA ILE A 289 -11.95 -0.63 12.48
C ILE A 289 -11.25 0.31 11.54
N ALA A 290 -11.97 0.77 10.52
CA ALA A 290 -11.41 1.65 9.50
C ALA A 290 -12.32 2.85 9.22
N CYS A 291 -11.73 3.97 8.84
CA CYS A 291 -12.43 5.12 8.26
C CYS A 291 -11.66 5.66 7.06
N GLY A 292 -12.29 6.50 6.23
CA GLY A 292 -11.67 7.12 5.07
C GLY A 292 -11.20 6.14 3.98
N VAL A 293 -11.80 4.96 3.91
CA VAL A 293 -11.57 3.92 2.89
C VAL A 293 -12.89 3.47 2.28
N ALA A 294 -12.85 2.72 1.19
CA ALA A 294 -14.05 2.17 0.55
C ALA A 294 -14.69 1.08 1.42
N GLU A 295 -15.98 0.89 1.26
CA GLU A 295 -16.73 -0.16 1.96
C GLU A 295 -16.21 -1.56 1.61
N SER A 296 -16.13 -2.41 2.64
CA SER A 296 -15.77 -3.83 2.55
C SER A 296 -16.48 -4.63 3.66
N ARG A 297 -16.58 -5.94 3.47
CA ARG A 297 -17.09 -6.87 4.47
C ARG A 297 -16.01 -7.35 5.45
N GLU A 298 -14.77 -6.95 5.22
CA GLU A 298 -13.59 -7.43 5.96
C GLU A 298 -13.25 -6.55 7.17
N TYR A 299 -13.91 -5.42 7.33
CA TYR A 299 -13.74 -4.50 8.44
C TYR A 299 -15.01 -3.70 8.74
N LEU A 300 -15.12 -3.19 9.94
CA LEU A 300 -16.14 -2.22 10.30
C LEU A 300 -15.71 -0.84 9.78
N LEU A 301 -16.41 -0.34 8.78
CA LEU A 301 -16.24 1.03 8.28
C LEU A 301 -17.09 1.98 9.14
N VAL A 302 -16.45 3.02 9.67
CA VAL A 302 -17.10 4.06 10.46
C VAL A 302 -16.72 5.45 9.96
N ASP A 303 -17.46 6.48 10.35
CA ASP A 303 -17.03 7.87 10.21
C ASP A 303 -15.85 8.17 11.12
N GLU A 304 -15.06 9.19 10.80
CA GLU A 304 -13.87 9.56 11.58
C GLU A 304 -14.19 9.81 13.07
N GLU A 305 -15.31 10.47 13.36
CA GLU A 305 -15.77 10.78 14.70
C GLU A 305 -16.28 9.56 15.49
N LYS A 306 -16.54 8.45 14.78
CA LYS A 306 -17.06 7.20 15.39
C LYS A 306 -15.99 6.13 15.57
N MET A 307 -14.72 6.45 15.34
CA MET A 307 -13.63 5.48 15.48
C MET A 307 -13.58 4.87 16.88
N ALA A 308 -13.72 5.68 17.92
CA ALA A 308 -13.72 5.18 19.30
C ALA A 308 -14.91 4.24 19.57
N GLU A 309 -16.11 4.58 19.10
CA GLU A 309 -17.29 3.71 19.22
C GLU A 309 -17.07 2.37 18.53
N GLY A 310 -16.50 2.39 17.32
CA GLY A 310 -16.16 1.19 16.55
C GLY A 310 -15.17 0.29 17.31
N ILE A 311 -14.13 0.88 17.91
CA ILE A 311 -13.13 0.16 18.71
C ILE A 311 -13.81 -0.50 19.92
N LEU A 312 -14.66 0.22 20.65
CA LEU A 312 -15.39 -0.32 21.80
C LEU A 312 -16.31 -1.49 21.41
N LYS A 313 -16.98 -1.39 20.25
CA LYS A 313 -17.77 -2.52 19.69
C LYS A 313 -16.89 -3.74 19.42
N ALA A 314 -15.71 -3.53 18.84
CA ALA A 314 -14.78 -4.63 18.57
C ALA A 314 -14.25 -5.29 19.84
N LEU A 315 -13.88 -4.49 20.86
CA LEU A 315 -13.44 -4.97 22.17
C LEU A 315 -14.53 -5.78 22.90
N ASN A 316 -15.80 -5.52 22.61
CA ASN A 316 -16.95 -6.25 23.14
C ASN A 316 -17.40 -7.44 22.25
N GLY A 317 -16.58 -7.82 21.26
CA GLY A 317 -16.86 -8.97 20.39
C GLY A 317 -17.99 -8.75 19.35
N GLN A 318 -18.38 -7.49 19.10
CA GLN A 318 -19.46 -7.15 18.16
C GLN A 318 -18.97 -6.94 16.72
N VAL A 319 -17.67 -7.06 16.49
CA VAL A 319 -17.05 -6.96 15.16
C VAL A 319 -16.45 -8.31 14.81
N HIS A 320 -16.88 -8.87 13.69
CA HIS A 320 -16.38 -10.16 13.25
C HIS A 320 -14.90 -10.08 12.81
N PRO A 321 -14.10 -11.12 13.10
CA PRO A 321 -12.76 -11.24 12.55
C PRO A 321 -12.79 -11.24 11.03
N SER A 322 -11.81 -10.60 10.42
CA SER A 322 -11.62 -10.56 8.98
C SER A 322 -11.15 -11.91 8.42
N ARG A 323 -11.35 -12.12 7.11
CA ARG A 323 -10.96 -13.37 6.46
C ARG A 323 -9.50 -13.33 6.00
N ARG A 324 -8.72 -14.33 6.40
CA ARG A 324 -7.34 -14.49 5.94
C ARG A 324 -7.27 -14.65 4.42
N ARG A 325 -6.44 -13.81 3.78
CA ARG A 325 -6.12 -13.90 2.35
C ARG A 325 -4.62 -13.72 2.15
N THR A 326 -4.05 -14.42 1.18
CA THR A 326 -2.62 -14.35 0.89
C THR A 326 -2.36 -14.00 -0.57
N TRP A 327 -1.15 -13.52 -0.84
CA TRP A 327 -0.66 -13.25 -2.18
C TRP A 327 -0.71 -14.50 -3.06
N GLU A 328 -0.30 -15.64 -2.52
CA GLU A 328 -0.24 -16.91 -3.24
C GLU A 328 -1.63 -17.37 -3.66
N ASP A 329 -2.62 -17.25 -2.80
CA ASP A 329 -3.98 -17.72 -3.07
C ASP A 329 -4.72 -16.87 -4.10
N PHE A 330 -4.33 -15.60 -4.29
CA PHE A 330 -5.00 -14.66 -5.20
C PHE A 330 -4.12 -14.19 -6.34
N SER A 331 -3.05 -13.46 -6.03
CA SER A 331 -2.26 -12.75 -7.05
C SER A 331 -1.42 -13.71 -7.87
N GLU A 332 -0.85 -14.74 -7.26
CA GLU A 332 -0.03 -15.73 -7.97
C GLU A 332 -0.83 -16.47 -9.04
N LYS A 333 -2.04 -16.92 -8.70
CA LYS A 333 -2.94 -17.55 -9.67
C LYS A 333 -3.28 -16.62 -10.84
N ARG A 334 -3.57 -15.36 -10.55
CA ARG A 334 -3.88 -14.35 -11.57
C ARG A 334 -2.68 -14.02 -12.46
N ILE A 335 -1.48 -14.02 -11.90
CA ILE A 335 -0.23 -13.86 -12.69
C ILE A 335 -0.07 -15.03 -13.66
N SER A 336 -0.31 -16.27 -13.23
CA SER A 336 -0.26 -17.43 -14.11
C SER A 336 -1.29 -17.36 -15.25
N GLU A 337 -2.52 -16.91 -14.96
CA GLU A 337 -3.56 -16.66 -15.97
C GLU A 337 -3.11 -15.61 -16.98
N MET A 338 -2.54 -14.50 -16.52
CA MET A 338 -2.01 -13.43 -17.38
C MET A 338 -0.88 -13.94 -18.28
N LEU A 339 0.05 -14.70 -17.73
CA LEU A 339 1.18 -15.27 -18.49
C LEU A 339 0.69 -16.25 -19.58
N SER A 340 -0.27 -17.11 -19.24
CA SER A 340 -0.87 -18.03 -20.21
C SER A 340 -1.54 -17.27 -21.37
N LEU A 341 -2.22 -16.16 -21.06
CA LEU A 341 -2.85 -15.29 -22.08
C LEU A 341 -1.80 -14.66 -22.99
N ILE A 342 -0.69 -14.15 -22.43
CA ILE A 342 0.43 -13.58 -23.17
C ILE A 342 1.06 -14.61 -24.10
N GLN A 343 1.34 -15.81 -23.60
CA GLN A 343 2.00 -16.88 -24.36
C GLN A 343 1.10 -17.46 -25.47
N SER A 344 -0.21 -17.48 -25.26
CA SER A 344 -1.15 -17.98 -26.28
C SER A 344 -1.32 -17.05 -27.48
N GLY A 345 -0.80 -15.83 -27.45
CA GLY A 345 -0.94 -14.84 -28.51
C GLY A 345 -2.38 -14.37 -28.78
N LYS A 346 -3.32 -14.64 -27.86
CA LYS A 346 -4.75 -14.33 -28.00
C LYS A 346 -5.09 -12.87 -27.71
N ILE A 347 -4.08 -12.00 -27.50
CA ILE A 347 -4.25 -10.56 -27.27
C ILE A 347 -3.53 -9.78 -28.35
#